data_c7eb998a2e76b2cc7eff6e12b1f3828b
#
_entry.id   c7eb998a2e76b2cc7eff6e12b1f3828b
#
_cell.length_a   1.000
_cell.length_b   1.000
_cell.length_c   1.000
_cell.angle_alpha   90.00
_cell.angle_beta   90.00
_cell.angle_gamma   90.00
#
_symmetry.space_group_name_H-M   'P 1'
#
loop_
_entity.id
_entity.type
_entity.pdbx_description
1 polymer ?
#
loop_
_entity_poly.entity_id
_entity_poly.type
_entity_poly.pdbx_seq_one_letter_code
_entity_poly.pdbx_strand_id
1 'polypeptide(L)'
;MDFIGRKGDFSNGKINGSETQKESEVLLKRKDSIFKEMERLEALVTNKNRDSLFAIYEKMQDVEIEINNQFIEEYPNSYESLTRLNWSKERMGSEKTAKVFSHLNLELKSTEEGKAIAEFIANYKDLKIGYKFVDFEQPNINGKMVKLSEIHKKYTLVEFWASWCGPCRSFNPELVEQYKIYKDKGFEIFGVSLDTDKEKWKKAIEKDGLIWENVSDLKGNNNQAATIYGVRDIPDNFLIDEKGIIIARFIRGEKLEKKLKELFDNNTSL
;
A
#
# COMPACT_ATOMS: atom_id res chain seq x y z
N MET A 1 11.85 -25.18 -24.64
CA MET A 1 12.02 -24.78 -23.21
C MET A 1 12.38 -26.04 -22.45
N ASP A 2 13.64 -26.13 -21.99
CA ASP A 2 14.13 -27.31 -21.28
C ASP A 2 14.29 -26.99 -19.80
N PHE A 3 13.74 -27.85 -18.95
CA PHE A 3 13.93 -27.78 -17.52
C PHE A 3 15.05 -28.74 -17.11
N ILE A 4 16.10 -28.20 -16.50
CA ILE A 4 17.20 -28.97 -15.93
C ILE A 4 17.16 -28.86 -14.42
N GLY A 5 16.72 -29.92 -13.75
CA GLY A 5 16.61 -29.99 -12.31
C GLY A 5 16.51 -31.41 -11.79
N ARG A 6 16.69 -31.64 -10.49
CA ARG A 6 16.45 -32.94 -9.86
C ARG A 6 14.96 -33.13 -9.60
N LYS A 7 14.46 -34.36 -9.79
CA LYS A 7 13.06 -34.70 -9.51
C LYS A 7 12.74 -34.38 -8.03
N GLY A 8 11.81 -33.45 -7.82
CA GLY A 8 11.39 -33.01 -6.48
C GLY A 8 12.12 -31.77 -5.93
N ASP A 9 13.13 -31.23 -6.64
CA ASP A 9 13.81 -29.99 -6.28
C ASP A 9 13.60 -28.95 -7.40
N PHE A 10 12.47 -28.25 -7.34
CA PHE A 10 12.11 -27.21 -8.31
C PHE A 10 12.78 -25.87 -7.99
N SER A 11 13.26 -25.67 -6.78
CA SER A 11 13.86 -24.40 -6.33
C SER A 11 15.25 -24.16 -6.94
N ASN A 12 15.98 -25.23 -7.28
CA ASN A 12 17.31 -25.19 -7.92
C ASN A 12 17.29 -25.60 -9.39
N GLY A 13 16.11 -25.77 -9.99
CA GLY A 13 15.98 -26.10 -11.40
C GLY A 13 16.30 -24.89 -12.30
N LYS A 14 17.04 -25.14 -13.40
CA LYS A 14 17.27 -24.14 -14.44
C LYS A 14 16.31 -24.37 -15.60
N ILE A 15 15.63 -23.30 -16.03
CA ILE A 15 14.83 -23.29 -17.24
C ILE A 15 15.68 -22.70 -18.35
N ASN A 16 16.03 -23.50 -19.36
CA ASN A 16 16.80 -23.04 -20.51
C ASN A 16 15.89 -22.77 -21.71
N GLY A 17 16.18 -21.70 -22.44
CA GLY A 17 15.57 -21.42 -23.74
C GLY A 17 14.36 -20.49 -23.73
N SER A 18 13.95 -19.93 -22.58
CA SER A 18 12.96 -18.87 -22.53
C SER A 18 13.61 -17.51 -22.77
N GLU A 19 13.05 -16.69 -23.66
CA GLU A 19 13.46 -15.28 -23.83
C GLU A 19 13.37 -14.53 -22.50
N THR A 20 12.25 -14.65 -21.79
CA THR A 20 12.04 -14.04 -20.47
C THR A 20 13.13 -14.42 -19.46
N GLN A 21 13.60 -15.67 -19.47
CA GLN A 21 14.68 -16.09 -18.57
C GLN A 21 16.00 -15.36 -18.89
N LYS A 22 16.33 -15.21 -20.16
CA LYS A 22 17.55 -14.48 -20.58
C LYS A 22 17.46 -13.00 -20.19
N GLU A 23 16.31 -12.39 -20.39
CA GLU A 23 16.03 -11.00 -20.04
C GLU A 23 16.12 -10.79 -18.52
N SER A 24 15.53 -11.69 -17.73
CA SER A 24 15.66 -11.66 -16.25
C SER A 24 17.12 -11.79 -15.81
N GLU A 25 17.93 -12.64 -16.45
CA GLU A 25 19.36 -12.78 -16.14
C GLU A 25 20.15 -11.48 -16.46
N VAL A 26 19.79 -10.78 -17.54
CA VAL A 26 20.37 -9.47 -17.86
C VAL A 26 20.05 -8.46 -16.77
N LEU A 27 18.78 -8.39 -16.35
CA LEU A 27 18.34 -7.47 -15.30
C LEU A 27 19.01 -7.78 -13.96
N LEU A 28 19.10 -9.05 -13.56
CA LEU A 28 19.77 -9.48 -12.33
C LEU A 28 21.24 -9.06 -12.30
N LYS A 29 21.95 -9.20 -13.42
CA LYS A 29 23.36 -8.76 -13.54
C LYS A 29 23.50 -7.24 -13.33
N ARG A 30 22.55 -6.43 -13.87
CA ARG A 30 22.54 -4.97 -13.67
C ARG A 30 22.32 -4.57 -12.21
N LYS A 31 21.59 -5.39 -11.46
CA LYS A 31 21.27 -5.15 -10.04
C LYS A 31 22.25 -5.76 -9.05
N ASP A 32 23.17 -6.61 -9.48
CA ASP A 32 24.04 -7.42 -8.60
C ASP A 32 24.78 -6.57 -7.57
N SER A 33 25.33 -5.42 -7.95
CA SER A 33 26.06 -4.54 -7.04
C SER A 33 25.14 -3.90 -5.98
N ILE A 34 23.93 -3.53 -6.37
CA ILE A 34 22.93 -2.94 -5.47
C ILE A 34 22.45 -3.99 -4.48
N PHE A 35 22.12 -5.19 -4.92
CA PHE A 35 21.66 -6.26 -4.05
C PHE A 35 22.72 -6.68 -3.03
N LYS A 36 23.98 -6.80 -3.43
CA LYS A 36 25.08 -7.08 -2.51
C LYS A 36 25.25 -5.99 -1.44
N GLU A 37 25.07 -4.72 -1.81
CA GLU A 37 25.16 -3.62 -0.85
C GLU A 37 23.94 -3.57 0.07
N MET A 38 22.72 -3.83 -0.45
CA MET A 38 21.52 -3.94 0.37
C MET A 38 21.64 -5.07 1.41
N GLU A 39 22.09 -6.24 1.01
CA GLU A 39 22.34 -7.38 1.90
C GLU A 39 23.39 -7.03 2.97
N ARG A 40 24.48 -6.34 2.58
CA ARG A 40 25.50 -5.86 3.52
C ARG A 40 24.93 -4.89 4.54
N LEU A 41 24.07 -3.96 4.13
CA LEU A 41 23.43 -2.98 5.01
C LEU A 41 22.44 -3.65 5.96
N GLU A 42 21.66 -4.61 5.47
CA GLU A 42 20.71 -5.36 6.29
C GLU A 42 21.41 -6.10 7.44
N ALA A 43 22.58 -6.71 7.15
CA ALA A 43 23.40 -7.39 8.16
C ALA A 43 23.98 -6.44 9.24
N LEU A 44 24.01 -5.12 8.99
CA LEU A 44 24.53 -4.11 9.91
C LEU A 44 23.43 -3.43 10.76
N VAL A 45 22.16 -3.78 10.54
CA VAL A 45 21.04 -3.12 11.23
C VAL A 45 21.08 -3.41 12.73
N THR A 46 21.03 -2.35 13.53
CA THR A 46 20.89 -2.37 14.98
C THR A 46 19.81 -1.36 15.38
N ASN A 47 19.30 -1.43 16.60
CA ASN A 47 18.33 -0.44 17.11
C ASN A 47 18.88 1.00 17.10
N LYS A 48 20.22 1.19 17.13
CA LYS A 48 20.86 2.52 17.18
C LYS A 48 21.03 3.17 15.81
N ASN A 49 21.16 2.39 14.73
CA ASN A 49 21.47 2.89 13.39
C ASN A 49 20.34 2.63 12.38
N ARG A 50 19.22 2.05 12.82
CA ARG A 50 18.11 1.63 11.99
C ARG A 50 17.63 2.74 11.05
N ASP A 51 17.34 3.92 11.59
CA ASP A 51 16.77 5.02 10.80
C ASP A 51 17.75 5.55 9.74
N SER A 52 19.04 5.65 10.08
CA SER A 52 20.06 6.09 9.12
C SER A 52 20.31 5.06 8.02
N LEU A 53 20.33 3.77 8.35
CA LEU A 53 20.47 2.71 7.36
C LEU A 53 19.22 2.58 6.50
N PHE A 54 18.04 2.80 7.06
CA PHE A 54 16.78 2.81 6.32
C PHE A 54 16.77 3.91 5.24
N ALA A 55 17.24 5.13 5.56
CA ALA A 55 17.35 6.20 4.59
C ALA A 55 18.33 5.90 3.43
N ILE A 56 19.40 5.12 3.72
CA ILE A 56 20.31 4.64 2.66
C ILE A 56 19.62 3.58 1.79
N TYR A 57 18.92 2.63 2.42
CA TYR A 57 18.18 1.58 1.74
C TYR A 57 17.11 2.16 0.81
N GLU A 58 16.37 3.18 1.23
CA GLU A 58 15.41 3.88 0.37
C GLU A 58 16.06 4.49 -0.88
N LYS A 59 17.22 5.13 -0.73
CA LYS A 59 17.96 5.65 -1.90
C LYS A 59 18.41 4.55 -2.85
N MET A 60 18.79 3.39 -2.32
CA MET A 60 19.16 2.23 -3.16
C MET A 60 17.96 1.68 -3.92
N GLN A 61 16.77 1.66 -3.31
CA GLN A 61 15.55 1.31 -4.02
C GLN A 61 15.25 2.30 -5.17
N ASP A 62 15.52 3.60 -5.00
CA ASP A 62 15.35 4.56 -6.09
C ASP A 62 16.30 4.27 -7.26
N VAL A 63 17.54 3.88 -6.97
CA VAL A 63 18.49 3.46 -8.01
C VAL A 63 18.05 2.14 -8.68
N GLU A 64 17.52 1.20 -7.92
CA GLU A 64 16.95 -0.04 -8.47
C GLU A 64 15.80 0.24 -9.44
N ILE A 65 14.90 1.18 -9.10
CA ILE A 65 13.80 1.60 -9.95
C ILE A 65 14.32 2.21 -11.26
N GLU A 66 15.38 3.00 -11.20
CA GLU A 66 15.97 3.58 -12.40
C GLU A 66 16.55 2.50 -13.33
N ILE A 67 17.22 1.49 -12.78
CA ILE A 67 17.67 0.32 -13.54
C ILE A 67 16.50 -0.44 -14.18
N ASN A 68 15.40 -0.60 -13.43
CA ASN A 68 14.18 -1.22 -13.96
C ASN A 68 13.60 -0.40 -15.11
N ASN A 69 13.53 0.91 -14.99
CA ASN A 69 12.99 1.79 -16.04
C ASN A 69 13.80 1.70 -17.32
N GLN A 70 15.13 1.73 -17.22
CA GLN A 70 16.03 1.54 -18.38
C GLN A 70 15.84 0.15 -19.03
N PHE A 71 15.69 -0.88 -18.21
CA PHE A 71 15.39 -2.22 -18.70
C PHE A 71 14.05 -2.27 -19.45
N ILE A 72 13.01 -1.63 -18.93
CA ILE A 72 11.69 -1.60 -19.55
C ILE A 72 11.74 -0.88 -20.92
N GLU A 73 12.51 0.19 -21.03
CA GLU A 73 12.71 0.91 -22.32
C GLU A 73 13.42 0.03 -23.35
N GLU A 74 14.39 -0.79 -22.94
CA GLU A 74 15.13 -1.69 -23.82
C GLU A 74 14.36 -2.97 -24.19
N TYR A 75 13.51 -3.45 -23.27
CA TYR A 75 12.76 -4.71 -23.40
C TYR A 75 11.24 -4.50 -23.26
N PRO A 76 10.61 -3.69 -24.14
CA PRO A 76 9.21 -3.30 -24.00
C PRO A 76 8.21 -4.43 -24.23
N ASN A 77 8.66 -5.58 -24.73
CA ASN A 77 7.86 -6.78 -24.98
C ASN A 77 8.05 -7.85 -23.89
N SER A 78 8.92 -7.59 -22.91
CA SER A 78 9.25 -8.54 -21.87
C SER A 78 8.18 -8.58 -20.77
N TYR A 79 7.75 -9.77 -20.38
CA TYR A 79 6.89 -9.94 -19.21
C TYR A 79 7.61 -9.50 -17.92
N GLU A 80 8.92 -9.65 -17.85
CA GLU A 80 9.74 -9.11 -16.75
C GLU A 80 9.59 -7.58 -16.64
N SER A 81 9.52 -6.86 -17.76
CA SER A 81 9.29 -5.42 -17.78
C SER A 81 7.94 -5.04 -17.18
N LEU A 82 6.89 -5.78 -17.50
CA LEU A 82 5.56 -5.59 -16.90
C LEU A 82 5.59 -5.81 -15.38
N THR A 83 6.20 -6.91 -14.95
CA THR A 83 6.32 -7.26 -13.52
C THR A 83 7.12 -6.22 -12.74
N ARG A 84 8.24 -5.73 -13.30
CA ARG A 84 9.05 -4.68 -12.64
C ARG A 84 8.29 -3.36 -12.52
N LEU A 85 7.56 -2.97 -13.56
CA LEU A 85 6.73 -1.78 -13.50
C LEU A 85 5.62 -1.92 -12.47
N ASN A 86 4.95 -3.06 -12.43
CA ASN A 86 3.91 -3.34 -11.44
C ASN A 86 4.45 -3.27 -10.01
N TRP A 87 5.66 -3.78 -9.77
CA TRP A 87 6.31 -3.72 -8.46
C TRP A 87 6.70 -2.30 -8.03
N SER A 88 7.12 -1.45 -8.96
CA SER A 88 7.65 -0.12 -8.65
C SER A 88 6.63 1.02 -8.75
N LYS A 89 5.42 0.77 -9.29
CA LYS A 89 4.43 1.80 -9.63
C LYS A 89 4.05 2.72 -8.45
N GLU A 90 3.86 2.16 -7.25
CA GLU A 90 3.48 2.95 -6.08
C GLU A 90 4.58 3.92 -5.65
N ARG A 91 5.86 3.51 -5.76
CA ARG A 91 6.99 4.38 -5.42
C ARG A 91 7.24 5.43 -6.50
N MET A 92 6.96 5.10 -7.75
CA MET A 92 7.08 6.03 -8.88
C MET A 92 5.96 7.08 -8.91
N GLY A 93 4.77 6.71 -8.45
CA GLY A 93 3.56 7.51 -8.60
C GLY A 93 2.95 7.41 -10.02
N SER A 94 1.72 7.92 -10.18
CA SER A 94 0.97 7.72 -11.43
C SER A 94 1.63 8.34 -12.67
N GLU A 95 2.18 9.54 -12.56
CA GLU A 95 2.77 10.26 -13.71
C GLU A 95 3.99 9.53 -14.29
N LYS A 96 4.96 9.17 -13.42
CA LYS A 96 6.15 8.43 -13.86
C LYS A 96 5.79 7.04 -14.37
N THR A 97 4.87 6.35 -13.68
CA THR A 97 4.37 5.03 -14.10
C THR A 97 3.71 5.10 -15.47
N ALA A 98 2.88 6.12 -15.74
CA ALA A 98 2.25 6.31 -17.05
C ALA A 98 3.28 6.47 -18.17
N LYS A 99 4.33 7.26 -17.92
CA LYS A 99 5.42 7.45 -18.89
C LYS A 99 6.08 6.12 -19.24
N VAL A 100 6.49 5.33 -18.23
CA VAL A 100 7.15 4.04 -18.44
C VAL A 100 6.19 3.01 -19.05
N PHE A 101 4.94 2.96 -18.57
CA PHE A 101 3.89 2.10 -19.09
C PHE A 101 3.61 2.34 -20.59
N SER A 102 3.77 3.58 -21.06
CA SER A 102 3.56 3.90 -22.47
C SER A 102 4.49 3.12 -23.41
N HIS A 103 5.70 2.75 -22.96
CA HIS A 103 6.69 2.00 -23.73
C HIS A 103 6.31 0.51 -23.91
N LEU A 104 5.55 -0.09 -23.00
CA LEU A 104 5.14 -1.49 -23.10
C LEU A 104 4.25 -1.73 -24.32
N ASN A 105 4.34 -2.92 -24.90
CA ASN A 105 3.50 -3.31 -26.04
C ASN A 105 2.02 -3.50 -25.64
N LEU A 106 1.13 -3.57 -26.63
CA LEU A 106 -0.31 -3.70 -26.42
C LEU A 106 -0.70 -5.05 -25.81
N GLU A 107 0.03 -6.11 -26.11
CA GLU A 107 -0.23 -7.45 -25.58
C GLU A 107 -0.06 -7.44 -24.05
N LEU A 108 1.07 -6.94 -23.55
CA LEU A 108 1.32 -6.81 -22.11
C LEU A 108 0.30 -5.89 -21.43
N LYS A 109 -0.05 -4.78 -22.06
CA LYS A 109 -1.07 -3.85 -21.54
C LYS A 109 -2.46 -4.48 -21.40
N SER A 110 -2.77 -5.48 -22.25
CA SER A 110 -4.06 -6.19 -22.25
C SER A 110 -4.17 -7.31 -21.20
N THR A 111 -3.06 -7.72 -20.58
CA THR A 111 -3.05 -8.69 -19.50
C THR A 111 -3.76 -8.15 -18.26
N GLU A 112 -4.12 -9.02 -17.31
CA GLU A 112 -4.72 -8.60 -16.05
C GLU A 112 -3.76 -7.69 -15.25
N GLU A 113 -2.47 -7.97 -15.27
CA GLU A 113 -1.45 -7.14 -14.63
C GLU A 113 -1.30 -5.78 -15.33
N GLY A 114 -1.32 -5.75 -16.67
CA GLY A 114 -1.32 -4.50 -17.45
C GLY A 114 -2.55 -3.63 -17.20
N LYS A 115 -3.73 -4.22 -17.11
CA LYS A 115 -4.97 -3.53 -16.74
C LYS A 115 -4.90 -2.95 -15.32
N ALA A 116 -4.34 -3.71 -14.35
CA ALA A 116 -4.15 -3.24 -12.98
C ALA A 116 -3.21 -2.03 -12.92
N ILE A 117 -2.14 -2.01 -13.73
CA ILE A 117 -1.26 -0.83 -13.84
C ILE A 117 -2.01 0.34 -14.47
N ALA A 118 -2.82 0.14 -15.51
CA ALA A 118 -3.62 1.18 -16.12
C ALA A 118 -4.65 1.77 -15.13
N GLU A 119 -5.29 0.92 -14.34
CA GLU A 119 -6.22 1.33 -13.27
C GLU A 119 -5.48 2.14 -12.18
N PHE A 120 -4.28 1.70 -11.79
CA PHE A 120 -3.43 2.47 -10.89
C PHE A 120 -3.12 3.86 -11.44
N ILE A 121 -2.67 3.97 -12.71
CA ILE A 121 -2.36 5.25 -13.36
C ILE A 121 -3.56 6.19 -13.34
N ALA A 122 -4.76 5.67 -13.60
CA ALA A 122 -5.99 6.46 -13.63
C ALA A 122 -6.43 6.95 -12.25
N ASN A 123 -6.28 6.13 -11.23
CA ASN A 123 -6.91 6.35 -9.92
C ASN A 123 -5.95 6.82 -8.82
N TYR A 124 -4.65 6.47 -8.92
CA TYR A 124 -3.68 6.84 -7.89
C TYR A 124 -3.56 8.35 -7.72
N LYS A 125 -3.65 8.80 -6.47
CA LYS A 125 -3.41 10.18 -6.08
C LYS A 125 -2.28 10.19 -5.05
N ASP A 126 -1.26 11.00 -5.26
CA ASP A 126 -0.17 11.18 -4.29
C ASP A 126 -0.66 12.06 -3.12
N LEU A 127 -1.51 11.48 -2.28
CA LEU A 127 -2.14 12.20 -1.17
C LEU A 127 -1.14 12.41 -0.03
N LYS A 128 -0.89 13.68 0.27
CA LYS A 128 0.04 14.13 1.32
C LYS A 128 -0.69 14.93 2.39
N ILE A 129 -0.05 15.11 3.54
CA ILE A 129 -0.50 16.05 4.56
C ILE A 129 -0.63 17.44 3.91
N GLY A 130 -1.75 18.11 4.16
CA GLY A 130 -2.12 19.38 3.56
C GLY A 130 -3.00 19.26 2.31
N TYR A 131 -3.16 18.06 1.73
CA TYR A 131 -4.05 17.84 0.59
C TYR A 131 -5.47 17.54 1.04
N LYS A 132 -6.44 17.88 0.20
CA LYS A 132 -7.82 17.48 0.41
C LYS A 132 -7.96 15.99 0.17
N PHE A 133 -8.77 15.31 1.00
CA PHE A 133 -9.08 13.90 0.80
C PHE A 133 -9.78 13.65 -0.54
N VAL A 134 -9.61 12.48 -1.10
CA VAL A 134 -10.34 12.02 -2.27
C VAL A 134 -11.49 11.15 -1.79
N ASP A 135 -12.70 11.52 -2.17
CA ASP A 135 -13.90 10.78 -1.80
C ASP A 135 -13.98 9.45 -2.55
N PHE A 136 -14.48 8.42 -1.88
CA PHE A 136 -14.74 7.10 -2.46
C PHE A 136 -15.91 6.44 -1.73
N GLU A 137 -16.45 5.39 -2.35
CA GLU A 137 -17.50 4.56 -1.76
C GLU A 137 -17.18 3.09 -1.93
N GLN A 138 -17.50 2.29 -0.92
CA GLN A 138 -17.36 0.84 -0.96
C GLN A 138 -18.50 0.17 -0.16
N PRO A 139 -18.84 -1.09 -0.45
CA PRO A 139 -19.87 -1.81 0.29
C PRO A 139 -19.40 -2.12 1.72
N ASN A 140 -20.29 -1.93 2.68
CA ASN A 140 -20.08 -2.43 4.04
C ASN A 140 -20.39 -3.93 4.14
N ILE A 141 -20.29 -4.48 5.35
CA ILE A 141 -20.52 -5.92 5.59
C ILE A 141 -21.93 -6.39 5.18
N ASN A 142 -22.90 -5.48 5.17
CA ASN A 142 -24.29 -5.76 4.76
C ASN A 142 -24.53 -5.52 3.27
N GLY A 143 -23.48 -5.12 2.52
CA GLY A 143 -23.57 -4.81 1.08
C GLY A 143 -24.11 -3.41 0.76
N LYS A 144 -24.36 -2.56 1.77
CA LYS A 144 -24.73 -1.17 1.54
C LYS A 144 -23.50 -0.38 1.13
N MET A 145 -23.60 0.37 0.03
CA MET A 145 -22.58 1.34 -0.37
C MET A 145 -22.50 2.47 0.65
N VAL A 146 -21.30 2.75 1.12
CA VAL A 146 -21.03 3.81 2.09
C VAL A 146 -19.93 4.70 1.56
N LYS A 147 -20.17 5.98 1.55
CA LYS A 147 -19.29 7.01 1.03
C LYS A 147 -18.56 7.71 2.15
N LEU A 148 -17.26 7.94 2.00
CA LEU A 148 -16.44 8.59 3.03
C LEU A 148 -17.03 9.97 3.40
N SER A 149 -17.45 10.77 2.42
CA SER A 149 -18.03 12.08 2.65
C SER A 149 -19.36 12.06 3.43
N GLU A 150 -20.11 10.95 3.41
CA GLU A 150 -21.38 10.82 4.13
C GLU A 150 -21.19 10.61 5.64
N ILE A 151 -20.06 10.01 6.03
CA ILE A 151 -19.74 9.74 7.42
C ILE A 151 -18.68 10.68 8.00
N HIS A 152 -18.05 11.49 7.15
CA HIS A 152 -17.03 12.45 7.56
C HIS A 152 -17.56 13.41 8.65
N LYS A 153 -16.78 13.56 9.74
CA LYS A 153 -17.08 14.39 10.89
C LYS A 153 -16.01 15.46 11.08
N LYS A 154 -16.01 16.09 12.27
CA LYS A 154 -15.01 17.12 12.63
C LYS A 154 -13.58 16.62 12.44
N TYR A 155 -13.31 15.36 12.81
CA TYR A 155 -12.06 14.65 12.48
C TYR A 155 -12.40 13.21 12.13
N THR A 156 -11.87 12.72 11.01
CA THR A 156 -12.12 11.36 10.54
C THR A 156 -10.80 10.65 10.28
N LEU A 157 -10.64 9.46 10.86
CA LEU A 157 -9.52 8.56 10.60
C LEU A 157 -9.94 7.53 9.56
N VAL A 158 -9.35 7.58 8.36
CA VAL A 158 -9.47 6.52 7.37
C VAL A 158 -8.40 5.48 7.69
N GLU A 159 -8.81 4.31 8.19
CA GLU A 159 -7.91 3.24 8.66
C GLU A 159 -7.91 2.07 7.69
N PHE A 160 -6.77 1.79 7.06
CA PHE A 160 -6.57 0.64 6.17
C PHE A 160 -6.03 -0.55 6.95
N TRP A 161 -6.76 -1.66 6.90
CA TRP A 161 -6.49 -2.85 7.69
C TRP A 161 -6.93 -4.14 7.00
N ALA A 162 -6.75 -5.31 7.63
CA ALA A 162 -7.34 -6.57 7.19
C ALA A 162 -7.43 -7.59 8.34
N SER A 163 -8.29 -8.58 8.20
CA SER A 163 -8.47 -9.67 9.18
C SER A 163 -7.20 -10.49 9.41
N TRP A 164 -6.37 -10.61 8.40
CA TRP A 164 -5.09 -11.34 8.41
C TRP A 164 -3.90 -10.48 8.85
N CYS A 165 -4.07 -9.17 8.98
CA CYS A 165 -3.02 -8.24 9.37
C CYS A 165 -2.81 -8.27 10.90
N GLY A 166 -1.86 -9.06 11.36
CA GLY A 166 -1.53 -9.17 12.80
C GLY A 166 -1.24 -7.83 13.47
N PRO A 167 -0.34 -6.99 12.93
CA PRO A 167 -0.09 -5.64 13.48
C PRO A 167 -1.34 -4.76 13.54
N CYS A 168 -2.19 -4.76 12.49
CA CYS A 168 -3.46 -4.00 12.51
C CYS A 168 -4.34 -4.43 13.70
N ARG A 169 -4.52 -5.75 13.82
CA ARG A 169 -5.34 -6.35 14.86
C ARG A 169 -4.84 -6.06 16.29
N SER A 170 -3.54 -5.93 16.46
CA SER A 170 -2.95 -5.59 17.77
C SER A 170 -3.23 -4.15 18.20
N PHE A 171 -3.48 -3.21 17.27
CA PHE A 171 -3.84 -1.83 17.54
C PHE A 171 -5.35 -1.60 17.71
N ASN A 172 -6.20 -2.51 17.23
CA ASN A 172 -7.65 -2.33 17.27
C ASN A 172 -8.22 -2.08 18.67
N PRO A 173 -7.79 -2.76 19.76
CA PRO A 173 -8.31 -2.49 21.10
C PRO A 173 -8.09 -1.04 21.56
N GLU A 174 -6.89 -0.49 21.32
CA GLU A 174 -6.56 0.89 21.65
C GLU A 174 -7.38 1.86 20.79
N LEU A 175 -7.55 1.57 19.50
CA LEU A 175 -8.33 2.37 18.59
C LEU A 175 -9.83 2.41 19.00
N VAL A 176 -10.37 1.28 19.49
CA VAL A 176 -11.73 1.20 20.05
C VAL A 176 -11.88 2.11 21.28
N GLU A 177 -10.89 2.11 22.17
CA GLU A 177 -10.92 2.99 23.35
C GLU A 177 -10.86 4.48 22.96
N GLN A 178 -10.00 4.86 22.04
CA GLN A 178 -9.93 6.25 21.55
C GLN A 178 -11.25 6.65 20.87
N TYR A 179 -11.85 5.77 20.08
CA TYR A 179 -13.13 6.04 19.44
C TYR A 179 -14.25 6.26 20.47
N LYS A 180 -14.36 5.45 21.52
CA LYS A 180 -15.34 5.64 22.60
C LYS A 180 -15.21 6.99 23.30
N ILE A 181 -13.98 7.47 23.49
CA ILE A 181 -13.70 8.75 24.16
C ILE A 181 -14.12 9.96 23.31
N TYR A 182 -13.89 9.89 21.98
CA TYR A 182 -13.96 11.06 21.10
C TYR A 182 -15.13 11.05 20.10
N LYS A 183 -15.83 9.95 19.89
CA LYS A 183 -16.94 9.84 18.90
C LYS A 183 -18.03 10.91 19.11
N ASP A 184 -18.44 11.13 20.36
CA ASP A 184 -19.48 12.09 20.70
C ASP A 184 -18.97 13.54 20.64
N LYS A 185 -17.66 13.74 20.52
CA LYS A 185 -17.00 15.03 20.28
C LYS A 185 -16.79 15.31 18.79
N GLY A 186 -17.15 14.39 17.90
CA GLY A 186 -17.01 14.52 16.45
C GLY A 186 -15.81 13.81 15.84
N PHE A 187 -15.26 12.80 16.52
CA PHE A 187 -14.29 11.87 15.94
C PHE A 187 -15.00 10.72 15.24
N GLU A 188 -14.59 10.38 14.04
CA GLU A 188 -15.09 9.23 13.30
C GLU A 188 -13.95 8.37 12.81
N ILE A 189 -14.20 7.07 12.63
CA ILE A 189 -13.30 6.13 11.98
C ILE A 189 -14.02 5.50 10.80
N PHE A 190 -13.35 5.47 9.65
CA PHE A 190 -13.79 4.76 8.46
C PHE A 190 -12.80 3.65 8.17
N GLY A 191 -13.16 2.41 8.52
CA GLY A 191 -12.31 1.24 8.30
C GLY A 191 -12.39 0.76 6.86
N VAL A 192 -11.27 0.67 6.17
CA VAL A 192 -11.16 0.12 4.81
C VAL A 192 -10.40 -1.19 4.88
N SER A 193 -11.09 -2.30 4.61
CA SER A 193 -10.48 -3.62 4.68
C SER A 193 -9.91 -4.08 3.35
N LEU A 194 -8.69 -4.63 3.38
CA LEU A 194 -8.01 -5.28 2.26
C LEU A 194 -8.22 -6.81 2.28
N ASP A 195 -9.34 -7.25 2.83
CA ASP A 195 -9.71 -8.66 2.79
C ASP A 195 -10.22 -9.08 1.40
N THR A 196 -10.08 -10.37 1.10
CA THR A 196 -10.70 -11.04 -0.06
C THR A 196 -11.79 -12.02 0.37
N ASP A 197 -11.90 -12.26 1.68
CA ASP A 197 -12.84 -13.21 2.29
C ASP A 197 -13.76 -12.46 3.25
N LYS A 198 -15.01 -12.33 2.84
CA LYS A 198 -16.04 -11.60 3.59
C LYS A 198 -16.29 -12.18 4.99
N GLU A 199 -16.26 -13.51 5.13
CA GLU A 199 -16.55 -14.16 6.41
C GLU A 199 -15.41 -13.98 7.41
N LYS A 200 -14.16 -14.01 6.95
CA LYS A 200 -13.00 -13.72 7.80
C LYS A 200 -13.02 -12.26 8.25
N TRP A 201 -13.30 -11.34 7.33
CA TRP A 201 -13.45 -9.92 7.62
C TRP A 201 -14.53 -9.66 8.68
N LYS A 202 -15.75 -10.23 8.49
CA LYS A 202 -16.85 -10.12 9.45
C LYS A 202 -16.47 -10.61 10.85
N LYS A 203 -15.89 -11.82 10.92
CA LYS A 203 -15.44 -12.39 12.19
C LYS A 203 -14.39 -11.53 12.89
N ALA A 204 -13.51 -10.86 12.11
CA ALA A 204 -12.52 -9.97 12.67
C ALA A 204 -13.13 -8.70 13.24
N ILE A 205 -14.09 -8.06 12.54
CA ILE A 205 -14.88 -6.92 13.06
C ILE A 205 -15.53 -7.27 14.39
N GLU A 206 -16.24 -8.41 14.45
CA GLU A 206 -16.95 -8.86 15.65
C GLU A 206 -15.96 -9.15 16.79
N LYS A 207 -14.88 -9.90 16.51
CA LYS A 207 -13.89 -10.28 17.52
C LYS A 207 -13.13 -9.11 18.12
N ASP A 208 -12.79 -8.12 17.30
CA ASP A 208 -12.02 -6.94 17.73
C ASP A 208 -12.92 -5.81 18.23
N GLY A 209 -14.26 -5.96 18.12
CA GLY A 209 -15.23 -4.98 18.59
C GLY A 209 -15.18 -3.67 17.81
N LEU A 210 -14.98 -3.71 16.50
CA LEU A 210 -14.91 -2.52 15.64
C LEU A 210 -16.32 -1.95 15.45
N ILE A 211 -16.64 -0.90 16.17
CA ILE A 211 -18.00 -0.32 16.28
C ILE A 211 -18.25 0.85 15.33
N TRP A 212 -17.30 1.17 14.47
CA TRP A 212 -17.41 2.14 13.39
C TRP A 212 -17.73 1.48 12.05
N GLU A 213 -17.99 2.29 11.04
CA GLU A 213 -18.29 1.78 9.69
C GLU A 213 -17.05 1.16 9.07
N ASN A 214 -17.20 -0.07 8.56
CA ASN A 214 -16.16 -0.82 7.87
C ASN A 214 -16.63 -1.17 6.47
N VAL A 215 -15.78 -0.90 5.46
CA VAL A 215 -16.06 -1.17 4.05
C VAL A 215 -14.96 -1.98 3.40
N SER A 216 -15.28 -2.70 2.32
CA SER A 216 -14.32 -3.44 1.50
C SER A 216 -14.93 -3.77 0.14
N ASP A 217 -14.15 -3.65 -0.93
CA ASP A 217 -14.50 -4.18 -2.25
C ASP A 217 -14.05 -5.64 -2.45
N LEU A 218 -13.45 -6.25 -1.42
CA LEU A 218 -12.92 -7.62 -1.37
C LEU A 218 -11.86 -7.93 -2.44
N LYS A 219 -11.14 -6.91 -2.93
CA LYS A 219 -10.11 -7.07 -3.95
C LYS A 219 -8.67 -7.18 -3.38
N GLY A 220 -8.53 -7.30 -2.07
CA GLY A 220 -7.22 -7.43 -1.42
C GLY A 220 -6.33 -6.21 -1.69
N ASN A 221 -5.10 -6.45 -2.12
CA ASN A 221 -4.15 -5.38 -2.45
C ASN A 221 -4.57 -4.52 -3.66
N ASN A 222 -5.55 -4.96 -4.45
CA ASN A 222 -6.15 -4.18 -5.53
C ASN A 222 -7.40 -3.40 -5.06
N ASN A 223 -7.57 -3.21 -3.76
CA ASN A 223 -8.65 -2.40 -3.22
C ASN A 223 -8.61 -0.98 -3.80
N GLN A 224 -9.73 -0.52 -4.34
CA GLN A 224 -9.82 0.77 -5.02
C GLN A 224 -9.44 1.95 -4.13
N ALA A 225 -9.93 1.98 -2.89
CA ALA A 225 -9.61 3.05 -1.95
C ALA A 225 -8.12 3.03 -1.57
N ALA A 226 -7.54 1.84 -1.34
CA ALA A 226 -6.11 1.69 -1.09
C ALA A 226 -5.28 2.21 -2.28
N THR A 227 -5.69 1.92 -3.51
CA THR A 227 -5.05 2.45 -4.73
C THR A 227 -5.14 3.98 -4.80
N ILE A 228 -6.33 4.57 -4.56
CA ILE A 228 -6.53 6.03 -4.56
C ILE A 228 -5.62 6.70 -3.53
N TYR A 229 -5.53 6.14 -2.33
CA TYR A 229 -4.77 6.70 -1.22
C TYR A 229 -3.28 6.33 -1.23
N GLY A 230 -2.82 5.54 -2.19
CA GLY A 230 -1.42 5.11 -2.29
C GLY A 230 -0.97 4.29 -1.08
N VAL A 231 -1.87 3.44 -0.58
CA VAL A 231 -1.58 2.50 0.51
C VAL A 231 -0.85 1.30 -0.06
N ARG A 232 0.40 1.10 0.36
CA ARG A 232 1.28 -0.01 -0.08
C ARG A 232 1.21 -1.18 0.88
N ASP A 233 1.30 -0.84 2.16
CA ASP A 233 1.35 -1.80 3.26
C ASP A 233 0.33 -1.41 4.30
N ILE A 234 -0.18 -2.39 5.02
CA ILE A 234 -1.05 -2.18 6.17
C ILE A 234 -0.36 -2.64 7.45
N PRO A 235 -0.61 -1.94 8.55
CA PRO A 235 -1.59 -0.88 8.76
C PRO A 235 -1.14 0.48 8.22
N ASP A 236 -2.04 1.26 7.59
CA ASP A 236 -1.86 2.65 7.18
C ASP A 236 -3.12 3.46 7.50
N ASN A 237 -3.00 4.76 7.72
CA ASN A 237 -4.16 5.60 7.97
C ASN A 237 -3.92 7.07 7.62
N PHE A 238 -5.04 7.79 7.45
CA PHE A 238 -5.07 9.22 7.18
C PHE A 238 -6.05 9.90 8.12
N LEU A 239 -5.59 10.88 8.89
CA LEU A 239 -6.44 11.72 9.72
C LEU A 239 -6.84 12.97 8.93
N ILE A 240 -8.15 13.20 8.83
CA ILE A 240 -8.77 14.26 8.03
C ILE A 240 -9.50 15.22 8.97
N ASP A 241 -9.32 16.53 8.78
CA ASP A 241 -10.02 17.57 9.54
C ASP A 241 -11.41 17.91 8.94
N GLU A 242 -12.18 18.76 9.61
CA GLU A 242 -13.53 19.18 9.21
C GLU A 242 -13.61 19.84 7.82
N LYS A 243 -12.49 20.39 7.32
CA LYS A 243 -12.39 20.99 5.99
C LYS A 243 -12.05 19.95 4.91
N GLY A 244 -11.85 18.71 5.33
CA GLY A 244 -11.45 17.61 4.46
C GLY A 244 -9.95 17.60 4.14
N ILE A 245 -9.12 18.26 4.94
CA ILE A 245 -7.67 18.30 4.74
C ILE A 245 -7.02 17.17 5.53
N ILE A 246 -6.12 16.42 4.90
CA ILE A 246 -5.30 15.40 5.54
C ILE A 246 -4.30 16.10 6.46
N ILE A 247 -4.42 15.89 7.76
CA ILE A 247 -3.60 16.54 8.79
C ILE A 247 -2.56 15.61 9.44
N ALA A 248 -2.69 14.29 9.23
CA ALA A 248 -1.70 13.30 9.63
C ALA A 248 -1.83 12.01 8.81
N ARG A 249 -0.74 11.23 8.76
CA ARG A 249 -0.68 9.88 8.18
C ARG A 249 0.21 9.00 9.06
N PHE A 250 0.01 7.66 9.04
CA PHE A 250 0.75 6.69 9.85
C PHE A 250 0.73 7.00 11.36
N ILE A 251 -0.42 7.47 11.87
CA ILE A 251 -0.56 7.89 13.25
C ILE A 251 -1.28 6.81 14.08
N ARG A 252 -0.60 6.28 15.12
CA ARG A 252 -1.10 5.19 15.98
C ARG A 252 -0.56 5.30 17.39
N GLY A 253 -1.18 4.55 18.30
CA GLY A 253 -0.74 4.46 19.68
C GLY A 253 -0.71 5.83 20.36
N GLU A 254 0.29 6.05 21.16
CA GLU A 254 0.52 7.33 21.88
C GLU A 254 0.50 8.55 20.95
N LYS A 255 0.94 8.41 19.68
CA LYS A 255 0.91 9.52 18.72
C LYS A 255 -0.51 9.91 18.34
N LEU A 256 -1.40 8.93 18.12
CA LEU A 256 -2.81 9.18 17.84
C LEU A 256 -3.50 9.77 19.08
N GLU A 257 -3.30 9.20 20.26
CA GLU A 257 -3.83 9.69 21.51
C GLU A 257 -3.45 11.14 21.76
N LYS A 258 -2.16 11.47 21.66
CA LYS A 258 -1.66 12.83 21.80
C LYS A 258 -2.30 13.77 20.80
N LYS A 259 -2.42 13.34 19.53
CA LYS A 259 -3.02 14.16 18.47
C LYS A 259 -4.49 14.42 18.72
N LEU A 260 -5.26 13.42 19.15
CA LEU A 260 -6.68 13.59 19.48
C LEU A 260 -6.86 14.51 20.69
N LYS A 261 -6.04 14.38 21.73
CA LYS A 261 -6.03 15.33 22.86
C LYS A 261 -5.76 16.77 22.42
N GLU A 262 -4.77 16.99 21.57
CA GLU A 262 -4.46 18.32 21.02
C GLU A 262 -5.67 18.90 20.27
N LEU A 263 -6.35 18.08 19.45
CA LEU A 263 -7.45 18.53 18.59
C LEU A 263 -8.77 18.78 19.34
N PHE A 264 -9.05 18.01 20.40
CA PHE A 264 -10.33 18.07 21.09
C PHE A 264 -10.28 18.80 22.44
N ASP A 265 -9.15 18.74 23.15
CA ASP A 265 -9.04 19.29 24.50
C ASP A 265 -8.46 20.72 24.50
N ASN A 266 -7.56 21.05 23.54
CA ASN A 266 -7.01 22.42 23.41
C ASN A 266 -7.95 23.42 22.69
N ASN A 267 -9.03 22.94 22.04
CA ASN A 267 -10.04 23.79 21.40
C ASN A 267 -11.20 24.19 22.35
N THR A 268 -11.07 23.95 23.67
CA THR A 268 -12.08 24.31 24.65
C THR A 268 -11.84 25.69 25.25
N SER A 269 -10.90 26.48 24.68
CA SER A 269 -10.56 27.83 25.15
C SER A 269 -10.79 28.86 24.02
N LEU A 270 -12.06 29.16 23.72
CA LEU A 270 -12.48 30.42 23.08
C LEU A 270 -13.90 30.72 23.49
#